data_d70193844d60acaaba48931ef7baf252
#
_entry.id   d70193844d60acaaba48931ef7baf252
#
_cell.length_a   1.000
_cell.length_b   1.000
_cell.length_c   1.000
_cell.angle_alpha   90.00
_cell.angle_beta   90.00
_cell.angle_gamma   90.00
#
_symmetry.space_group_name_H-M   'P 1'
#
loop_
_entity.id
_entity.type
_entity.pdbx_description
1 polymer ?
#
loop_
_entity_poly.entity_id
_entity_poly.type
_entity_poly.pdbx_seq_one_letter_code
_entity_poly.pdbx_strand_id
1 'polypeptide(L)'
;MKSISINNWAEADRPREKLERLGASVLSDAELLAILIGSGTANESAVDLMKHILKDCHNNLNSLGKLSIHQLEGYKGIGPAKAITILAACELGKRRQRAKVEEVPLLNSAEAIYNYMYTTIQDLDIE
;
A
#
# COMPACT_ATOMS: atom_id res chain seq x y z
N MET A 1 -20.87 -16.18 3.92
CA MET A 1 -19.99 -17.09 3.17
C MET A 1 -18.54 -16.86 3.59
N LYS A 2 -17.84 -17.91 3.88
CA LYS A 2 -16.44 -17.79 4.29
C LYS A 2 -15.54 -17.52 3.10
N SER A 3 -14.60 -16.60 3.25
CA SER A 3 -13.56 -16.35 2.25
C SER A 3 -12.63 -17.56 2.17
N ILE A 4 -12.08 -17.80 0.99
CA ILE A 4 -11.05 -18.80 0.81
C ILE A 4 -9.74 -18.22 1.36
N SER A 5 -9.02 -18.97 2.18
CA SER A 5 -7.72 -18.56 2.70
C SER A 5 -6.75 -18.28 1.55
N ILE A 6 -5.89 -17.28 1.69
CA ILE A 6 -4.87 -16.95 0.71
C ILE A 6 -3.98 -18.16 0.41
N ASN A 7 -3.72 -19.00 1.40
CA ASN A 7 -2.93 -20.21 1.21
C ASN A 7 -3.58 -21.22 0.27
N ASN A 8 -4.90 -21.14 0.08
CA ASN A 8 -5.63 -22.00 -0.83
C ASN A 8 -5.78 -21.41 -2.24
N TRP A 9 -5.26 -20.20 -2.45
CA TRP A 9 -5.27 -19.58 -3.79
C TRP A 9 -4.20 -20.24 -4.65
N ALA A 10 -4.37 -20.17 -5.97
CA ALA A 10 -3.28 -20.50 -6.89
C ALA A 10 -2.08 -19.63 -6.54
N GLU A 11 -0.90 -20.21 -6.56
CA GLU A 11 0.33 -19.53 -6.16
C GLU A 11 0.51 -18.18 -6.88
N ALA A 12 0.20 -18.16 -8.20
CA ALA A 12 0.33 -16.95 -9.01
C ALA A 12 -0.62 -15.82 -8.59
N ASP A 13 -1.70 -16.14 -7.87
CA ASP A 13 -2.71 -15.17 -7.44
C ASP A 13 -2.48 -14.64 -6.03
N ARG A 14 -1.55 -15.20 -5.29
CA ARG A 14 -1.21 -14.69 -3.96
C ARG A 14 -0.47 -13.36 -4.09
N PRO A 15 -0.82 -12.36 -3.26
CA PRO A 15 -0.22 -11.02 -3.42
C PRO A 15 1.30 -11.00 -3.42
N ARG A 16 1.96 -11.75 -2.54
CA ARG A 16 3.43 -11.77 -2.46
C ARG A 16 4.06 -12.33 -3.72
N GLU A 17 3.56 -13.45 -4.20
CA GLU A 17 4.03 -14.11 -5.42
C GLU A 17 3.72 -13.25 -6.65
N LYS A 18 2.56 -12.61 -6.66
CA LYS A 18 2.16 -11.70 -7.72
C LYS A 18 3.09 -10.48 -7.79
N LEU A 19 3.45 -9.91 -6.64
CA LEU A 19 4.39 -8.80 -6.59
C LEU A 19 5.77 -9.23 -7.10
N GLU A 20 6.25 -10.40 -6.66
CA GLU A 20 7.55 -10.92 -7.06
C GLU A 20 7.64 -11.16 -8.56
N ARG A 21 6.58 -11.68 -9.17
CA ARG A 21 6.57 -12.01 -10.60
C ARG A 21 6.28 -10.83 -11.49
N LEU A 22 5.36 -9.96 -11.09
CA LEU A 22 4.80 -8.92 -11.98
C LEU A 22 5.13 -7.50 -11.52
N GLY A 23 5.67 -7.35 -10.31
CA GLY A 23 5.98 -6.03 -9.74
C GLY A 23 4.81 -5.44 -8.97
N ALA A 24 5.11 -4.39 -8.20
CA ALA A 24 4.14 -3.79 -7.29
C ALA A 24 3.00 -3.05 -8.00
N SER A 25 3.27 -2.49 -9.18
CA SER A 25 2.31 -1.62 -9.88
C SER A 25 1.03 -2.33 -10.31
N VAL A 26 1.05 -3.66 -10.43
CA VAL A 26 -0.12 -4.42 -10.85
C VAL A 26 -1.01 -4.82 -9.68
N LEU A 27 -0.57 -4.58 -8.43
CA LEU A 27 -1.35 -4.92 -7.25
C LEU A 27 -2.27 -3.76 -6.85
N SER A 28 -3.46 -4.13 -6.33
CA SER A 28 -4.35 -3.15 -5.74
C SER A 28 -3.82 -2.70 -4.39
N ASP A 29 -4.35 -1.58 -3.87
CA ASP A 29 -4.01 -1.10 -2.53
C ASP A 29 -4.28 -2.17 -1.47
N ALA A 30 -5.40 -2.87 -1.58
CA ALA A 30 -5.75 -3.94 -0.64
C ALA A 30 -4.76 -5.09 -0.70
N GLU A 31 -4.29 -5.46 -1.89
CA GLU A 31 -3.30 -6.51 -2.05
C GLU A 31 -1.95 -6.12 -1.44
N LEU A 32 -1.51 -4.89 -1.64
CA LEU A 32 -0.26 -4.38 -1.04
C LEU A 32 -0.36 -4.37 0.48
N LEU A 33 -1.48 -3.89 1.02
CA LEU A 33 -1.71 -3.87 2.47
C LEU A 33 -1.81 -5.30 3.04
N ALA A 34 -2.40 -6.22 2.27
CA ALA A 34 -2.48 -7.62 2.68
C ALA A 34 -1.10 -8.25 2.85
N ILE A 35 -0.15 -7.89 2.01
CA ILE A 35 1.24 -8.34 2.16
C ILE A 35 1.80 -7.88 3.52
N LEU A 36 1.51 -6.64 3.88
CA LEU A 36 2.04 -6.06 5.13
C LEU A 36 1.48 -6.74 6.38
N ILE A 37 0.19 -7.04 6.39
CA ILE A 37 -0.41 -7.68 7.56
C ILE A 37 -0.23 -9.20 7.60
N GLY A 38 0.02 -9.82 6.46
CA GLY A 38 0.40 -11.23 6.36
C GLY A 38 -0.74 -12.23 6.46
N SER A 39 -1.74 -11.98 7.28
CA SER A 39 -2.86 -12.90 7.49
C SER A 39 -4.15 -12.15 7.83
N GLY A 40 -5.27 -12.75 7.50
CA GLY A 40 -6.59 -12.22 7.88
C GLY A 40 -7.13 -12.94 9.12
N THR A 41 -8.40 -13.29 9.06
CA THR A 41 -9.09 -14.04 10.11
C THR A 41 -9.53 -15.40 9.58
N ALA A 42 -10.14 -16.21 10.43
CA ALA A 42 -10.73 -17.48 10.00
C ALA A 42 -11.83 -17.30 8.93
N ASN A 43 -12.46 -16.14 8.91
CA ASN A 43 -13.61 -15.85 8.04
C ASN A 43 -13.27 -14.90 6.88
N GLU A 44 -12.13 -14.21 6.94
CA GLU A 44 -11.73 -13.25 5.91
C GLU A 44 -10.26 -13.43 5.58
N SER A 45 -9.92 -13.45 4.29
CA SER A 45 -8.52 -13.38 3.88
C SER A 45 -7.93 -12.00 4.20
N ALA A 46 -6.61 -11.89 4.21
CA ALA A 46 -5.96 -10.59 4.41
C ALA A 46 -6.41 -9.56 3.36
N VAL A 47 -6.55 -9.98 2.11
CA VAL A 47 -7.00 -9.09 1.02
C VAL A 47 -8.42 -8.60 1.29
N ASP A 48 -9.35 -9.51 1.63
CA ASP A 48 -10.73 -9.13 1.89
C ASP A 48 -10.85 -8.23 3.12
N LEU A 49 -10.07 -8.50 4.16
CA LEU A 49 -10.03 -7.65 5.34
C LEU A 49 -9.58 -6.23 4.98
N MET A 50 -8.52 -6.11 4.18
CA MET A 50 -8.04 -4.79 3.77
C MET A 50 -8.99 -4.08 2.81
N LYS A 51 -9.70 -4.83 1.95
CA LYS A 51 -10.77 -4.25 1.13
C LYS A 51 -11.87 -3.66 2.01
N HIS A 52 -12.25 -4.37 3.06
CA HIS A 52 -13.27 -3.92 4.00
C HIS A 52 -12.84 -2.62 4.70
N ILE A 53 -11.63 -2.59 5.23
CA ILE A 53 -11.10 -1.40 5.91
C ILE A 53 -11.00 -0.22 4.95
N LEU A 54 -10.48 -0.45 3.74
CA LEU A 54 -10.37 0.60 2.72
C LEU A 54 -11.72 1.15 2.31
N LYS A 55 -12.73 0.31 2.20
CA LYS A 55 -14.08 0.75 1.89
C LYS A 55 -14.58 1.76 2.93
N ASP A 56 -14.31 1.50 4.20
CA ASP A 56 -14.69 2.42 5.28
C ASP A 56 -13.90 3.74 5.21
N CYS A 57 -12.76 3.73 4.56
CA CYS A 57 -11.93 4.91 4.33
C CYS A 57 -12.15 5.53 2.94
N HIS A 58 -13.27 5.21 2.29
CA HIS A 58 -13.61 5.69 0.95
C HIS A 58 -12.53 5.34 -0.10
N ASN A 59 -11.85 4.21 0.09
CA ASN A 59 -10.75 3.74 -0.76
C ASN A 59 -9.62 4.77 -0.90
N ASN A 60 -9.39 5.55 0.14
CA ASN A 60 -8.40 6.60 0.17
C ASN A 60 -7.30 6.28 1.18
N LEU A 61 -6.08 6.08 0.69
CA LEU A 61 -4.93 5.76 1.55
C LEU A 61 -4.61 6.88 2.54
N ASN A 62 -4.87 8.11 2.15
CA ASN A 62 -4.65 9.25 3.05
C ASN A 62 -5.60 9.19 4.25
N SER A 63 -6.86 8.81 4.02
CA SER A 63 -7.83 8.62 5.09
C SER A 63 -7.43 7.45 5.99
N LEU A 64 -6.95 6.35 5.39
CA LEU A 64 -6.45 5.21 6.15
C LEU A 64 -5.31 5.63 7.08
N GLY A 65 -4.35 6.40 6.56
CA GLY A 65 -3.19 6.86 7.32
C GLY A 65 -3.52 7.80 8.47
N LYS A 66 -4.73 8.38 8.49
CA LYS A 66 -5.19 9.26 9.56
C LYS A 66 -5.88 8.51 10.70
N LEU A 67 -6.16 7.23 10.53
CA LEU A 67 -6.74 6.43 11.61
C LEU A 67 -5.74 6.25 12.74
N SER A 68 -6.26 6.16 13.97
CA SER A 68 -5.43 5.83 15.12
C SER A 68 -5.21 4.32 15.19
N ILE A 69 -4.21 3.91 15.97
CA ILE A 69 -3.98 2.48 16.25
C ILE A 69 -5.25 1.88 16.86
N HIS A 70 -5.88 2.59 17.78
CA HIS A 70 -7.10 2.13 18.43
C HIS A 70 -8.25 1.91 17.45
N GLN A 71 -8.43 2.82 16.50
CA GLN A 71 -9.46 2.69 15.47
C GLN A 71 -9.19 1.47 14.57
N LEU A 72 -7.94 1.24 14.19
CA LEU A 72 -7.57 0.07 13.38
C LEU A 72 -7.78 -1.23 14.16
N GLU A 73 -7.49 -1.25 15.44
CA GLU A 73 -7.71 -2.42 16.28
C GLU A 73 -9.19 -2.77 16.42
N GLY A 74 -10.09 -1.86 16.11
CA GLY A 74 -11.53 -2.13 16.09
C GLY A 74 -11.93 -3.15 15.04
N TYR A 75 -11.10 -3.38 14.04
CA TYR A 75 -11.35 -4.42 13.03
C TYR A 75 -10.85 -5.76 13.52
N LYS A 76 -11.71 -6.78 13.47
CA LYS A 76 -11.31 -8.13 13.84
C LYS A 76 -10.17 -8.61 12.95
N GLY A 77 -9.11 -9.08 13.54
CA GLY A 77 -7.92 -9.51 12.82
C GLY A 77 -6.81 -8.47 12.79
N ILE A 78 -7.07 -7.25 13.25
CA ILE A 78 -6.06 -6.19 13.35
C ILE A 78 -5.72 -5.97 14.82
N GLY A 79 -4.55 -6.46 15.21
CA GLY A 79 -3.99 -6.16 16.52
C GLY A 79 -3.02 -5.00 16.46
N PRO A 80 -2.34 -4.69 17.59
CA PRO A 80 -1.40 -3.56 17.63
C PRO A 80 -0.29 -3.64 16.58
N ALA A 81 0.29 -4.82 16.38
CA ALA A 81 1.40 -5.01 15.45
C ALA A 81 0.99 -4.68 14.01
N LYS A 82 -0.16 -5.20 13.56
CA LYS A 82 -0.66 -4.94 12.21
C LYS A 82 -1.04 -3.48 12.04
N ALA A 83 -1.68 -2.87 13.04
CA ALA A 83 -2.04 -1.46 13.02
C ALA A 83 -0.80 -0.58 12.87
N ILE A 84 0.24 -0.85 13.64
CA ILE A 84 1.52 -0.12 13.57
C ILE A 84 2.15 -0.27 12.17
N THR A 85 2.15 -1.48 11.64
CA THR A 85 2.72 -1.74 10.30
C THR A 85 1.98 -0.94 9.23
N ILE A 86 0.66 -0.91 9.26
CA ILE A 86 -0.16 -0.16 8.31
C ILE A 86 0.16 1.34 8.40
N LEU A 87 0.18 1.89 9.59
CA LEU A 87 0.42 3.33 9.78
C LEU A 87 1.86 3.72 9.42
N ALA A 88 2.83 2.86 9.74
CA ALA A 88 4.22 3.08 9.34
C ALA A 88 4.36 3.12 7.81
N ALA A 89 3.70 2.20 7.12
CA ALA A 89 3.72 2.17 5.65
C ALA A 89 3.08 3.43 5.06
N CYS A 90 1.96 3.87 5.63
CA CYS A 90 1.29 5.11 5.19
C CYS A 90 2.20 6.33 5.38
N GLU A 91 2.90 6.40 6.50
CA GLU A 91 3.84 7.50 6.77
C GLU A 91 5.01 7.49 5.77
N LEU A 92 5.55 6.32 5.46
CA LEU A 92 6.63 6.21 4.47
C LEU A 92 6.18 6.67 3.09
N GLY A 93 4.97 6.30 2.68
CA GLY A 93 4.40 6.75 1.43
C GLY A 93 4.25 8.27 1.37
N LYS A 94 3.82 8.87 2.47
CA LYS A 94 3.70 10.32 2.61
C LYS A 94 5.06 11.00 2.49
N ARG A 95 6.09 10.46 3.13
CA ARG A 95 7.46 11.01 3.05
C ARG A 95 8.05 10.87 1.66
N ARG A 96 7.79 9.77 0.98
CA ARG A 96 8.22 9.58 -0.41
C ARG A 96 7.64 10.65 -1.31
N GLN A 97 6.37 10.96 -1.16
CA GLN A 97 5.70 12.00 -1.95
C GLN A 97 6.28 13.38 -1.64
N ARG A 98 6.55 13.67 -0.37
CA ARG A 98 7.17 14.93 0.08
C ARG A 98 8.58 15.08 -0.51
N ALA A 99 9.38 14.03 -0.53
CA ALA A 99 10.72 14.06 -1.09
C ALA A 99 10.70 14.46 -2.57
N LYS A 100 9.72 13.94 -3.34
CA LYS A 100 9.54 14.32 -4.74
C LYS A 100 9.23 15.82 -4.89
N VAL A 101 8.37 16.35 -4.04
CA VAL A 101 7.99 17.76 -4.06
C VAL A 101 9.18 18.64 -3.70
N GLU A 102 9.99 18.23 -2.74
CA GLU A 102 11.16 19.00 -2.27
C GLU A 102 12.28 19.07 -3.31
N GLU A 103 12.32 18.16 -4.29
CA GLU A 103 13.28 18.22 -5.38
C GLU A 103 13.04 19.39 -6.33
N VAL A 104 11.79 19.85 -6.44
CA VAL A 104 11.42 20.91 -7.39
C VAL A 104 12.15 22.23 -7.16
N PRO A 105 12.28 22.75 -5.91
CA PRO A 105 12.97 24.03 -5.68
C PRO A 105 14.45 24.04 -6.03
N LEU A 106 15.06 22.89 -6.23
CA LEU A 106 16.49 22.77 -6.58
C LEU A 106 16.75 22.91 -8.07
N LEU A 107 15.70 22.97 -8.90
CA LEU A 107 15.78 22.99 -10.35
C LEU A 107 15.85 24.44 -10.86
N ASN A 108 17.05 25.04 -10.80
CA ASN A 108 17.26 26.44 -11.15
C ASN A 108 17.71 26.67 -12.58
N SER A 109 18.03 25.62 -13.33
CA SER A 109 18.51 25.70 -14.70
C SER A 109 17.66 24.85 -15.62
N ALA A 110 17.69 25.17 -16.93
CA ALA A 110 16.99 24.37 -17.93
C ALA A 110 17.44 22.91 -17.92
N GLU A 111 18.74 22.69 -17.73
CA GLU A 111 19.30 21.34 -17.65
C GLU A 111 18.77 20.58 -16.43
N ALA A 112 18.76 21.23 -15.27
CA ALA A 112 18.24 20.62 -14.05
C ALA A 112 16.75 20.29 -14.18
N ILE A 113 15.97 21.17 -14.79
CA ILE A 113 14.55 20.94 -15.05
C ILE A 113 14.38 19.76 -16.01
N TYR A 114 15.16 19.69 -17.06
CA TYR A 114 15.12 18.58 -18.01
C TYR A 114 15.43 17.25 -17.31
N ASN A 115 16.48 17.20 -16.53
CA ASN A 115 16.86 15.99 -15.80
C ASN A 115 15.80 15.55 -14.81
N TYR A 116 15.16 16.49 -14.13
CA TYR A 116 14.05 16.19 -13.22
C TYR A 116 12.88 15.57 -13.96
N MET A 117 12.45 16.19 -15.08
CA MET A 117 11.33 15.68 -15.87
C MET A 117 11.63 14.31 -16.45
N TYR A 118 12.84 14.09 -16.93
CA TYR A 118 13.27 12.81 -17.48
C TYR A 118 13.21 11.71 -16.41
N THR A 119 13.74 11.99 -15.23
CA THR A 119 13.71 11.06 -14.11
C THR A 119 12.27 10.74 -13.68
N THR A 120 11.39 11.74 -13.65
CA THR A 120 9.99 11.57 -13.31
C THR A 120 9.27 10.68 -14.31
N ILE A 121 9.54 10.86 -15.60
CA ILE A 121 8.95 10.03 -16.66
C ILE A 121 9.43 8.59 -16.53
N GLN A 122 10.72 8.37 -16.28
CA GLN A 122 11.26 7.03 -16.06
C GLN A 122 10.63 6.35 -14.84
N ASP A 123 10.42 7.09 -13.77
CA ASP A 123 9.79 6.58 -12.55
C ASP A 123 8.36 6.11 -12.83
N LEU A 124 7.63 6.85 -13.67
CA LEU A 124 6.29 6.47 -14.10
C LEU A 124 6.29 5.21 -14.98
N ASP A 125 7.28 5.07 -15.85
CA ASP A 125 7.40 3.91 -16.73
C ASP A 125 7.77 2.64 -15.98
N ILE A 126 8.53 2.76 -14.90
CA ILE A 126 8.97 1.63 -14.08
C ILE A 126 7.83 1.14 -13.19
N GLU A 127 7.00 2.03 -12.73
CA GLU A 127 5.85 1.70 -11.89
C GLU A 127 4.67 1.17 -12.72
#